data_819566316460e9a43875397957971de0
#
_entry.id   819566316460e9a43875397957971de0
#
_cell.length_a   1.000
_cell.length_b   1.000
_cell.length_c   1.000
_cell.angle_alpha   90.00
_cell.angle_beta   90.00
_cell.angle_gamma   90.00
#
_symmetry.space_group_name_H-M   'P 1'
#
loop_
_entity.id
_entity.type
_entity.pdbx_description
1 polymer ?
#
loop_
_entity_poly.entity_id
_entity_poly.type
_entity_poly.pdbx_seq_one_letter_code
_entity_poly.pdbx_strand_id
1 'polypeptide(L)'
;MDTLKVGMKDEMVWEVTENLCTTRGGYQVFSTPSMTLFVEMAAQKLAAPHLKPGQGQVGLSMNIRHLAPTPIGKKVRAEVELIGIDRRKLAFKAKVFDDIEQVGEAEHERFVIDLDKYMARLKAKIEGEKAAG
;
A
#
# COMPACT_ATOMS: atom_id res chain seq x y z
N MET A 1 16.79 -2.45 -8.34
CA MET A 1 16.51 -3.36 -7.21
C MET A 1 17.73 -3.77 -6.40
N ASP A 2 18.90 -3.56 -6.91
CA ASP A 2 20.12 -4.05 -6.22
C ASP A 2 20.37 -3.35 -4.87
N THR A 3 19.82 -2.15 -4.70
CA THR A 3 19.96 -1.38 -3.46
C THR A 3 18.88 -1.70 -2.43
N LEU A 4 17.83 -2.40 -2.82
CA LEU A 4 16.73 -2.75 -1.94
C LEU A 4 17.14 -3.93 -1.05
N LYS A 5 16.99 -3.80 0.26
CA LYS A 5 17.47 -4.80 1.22
C LYS A 5 16.43 -5.07 2.30
N VAL A 6 16.31 -6.34 2.66
CA VAL A 6 15.49 -6.77 3.80
C VAL A 6 15.94 -6.02 5.05
N GLY A 7 14.98 -5.54 5.82
CA GLY A 7 15.20 -4.75 7.01
C GLY A 7 15.05 -3.24 6.79
N MET A 8 14.96 -2.78 5.56
CA MET A 8 14.68 -1.37 5.27
C MET A 8 13.33 -0.97 5.79
N LYS A 9 13.24 0.25 6.32
CA LYS A 9 12.03 0.80 6.94
C LYS A 9 11.72 2.18 6.38
N ASP A 10 10.45 2.54 6.42
CA ASP A 10 9.99 3.88 6.07
C ASP A 10 8.72 4.20 6.83
N GLU A 11 8.34 5.46 6.83
CA GLU A 11 7.14 5.96 7.48
C GLU A 11 6.36 6.87 6.54
N MET A 12 5.05 6.93 6.77
CA MET A 12 4.17 7.88 6.09
C MET A 12 3.14 8.39 7.09
N VAL A 13 2.82 9.66 7.03
CA VAL A 13 1.81 10.29 7.89
C VAL A 13 0.72 10.87 7.01
N TRP A 14 -0.54 10.57 7.35
CA TRP A 14 -1.71 11.18 6.74
C TRP A 14 -2.57 11.86 7.79
N GLU A 15 -3.24 12.91 7.41
CA GLU A 15 -4.37 13.45 8.15
C GLU A 15 -5.62 12.67 7.73
N VAL A 16 -6.45 12.30 8.70
CA VAL A 16 -7.72 11.61 8.44
C VAL A 16 -8.74 12.65 7.98
N THR A 17 -8.90 12.77 6.68
CA THR A 17 -9.85 13.67 6.02
C THR A 17 -11.15 12.95 5.74
N GLU A 18 -12.21 13.72 5.42
CA GLU A 18 -13.55 13.19 5.20
C GLU A 18 -13.58 12.06 4.15
N ASN A 19 -12.86 12.23 3.05
CA ASN A 19 -12.82 11.24 1.97
C ASN A 19 -12.14 9.92 2.37
N LEU A 20 -11.46 9.88 3.51
CA LEU A 20 -10.84 8.66 4.05
C LEU A 20 -11.72 7.98 5.09
N CYS A 21 -12.90 8.52 5.36
CA CYS A 21 -13.75 8.10 6.46
C CYS A 21 -14.97 7.31 6.00
N THR A 22 -15.46 6.51 6.93
CA THR A 22 -16.80 5.94 6.93
C THR A 22 -17.51 6.43 8.18
N THR A 23 -18.84 6.33 8.21
CA THR A 23 -19.64 6.79 9.36
C THR A 23 -20.03 5.60 10.23
N ARG A 24 -19.80 5.73 11.54
CA ARG A 24 -20.21 4.75 12.54
C ARG A 24 -20.76 5.49 13.76
N GLY A 25 -21.99 5.17 14.14
CA GLY A 25 -22.65 5.79 15.30
C GLY A 25 -22.73 7.32 15.22
N GLY A 26 -22.85 7.87 14.02
CA GLY A 26 -22.86 9.33 13.81
C GLY A 26 -21.48 9.98 13.76
N TYR A 27 -20.40 9.22 13.92
CA TYR A 27 -19.03 9.72 13.84
C TYR A 27 -18.37 9.31 12.53
N GLN A 28 -17.50 10.17 12.02
CA GLN A 28 -16.65 9.84 10.87
C GLN A 28 -15.33 9.29 11.38
N VAL A 29 -14.96 8.11 10.91
CA VAL A 29 -13.76 7.41 11.33
C VAL A 29 -12.98 6.89 10.12
N PHE A 30 -11.66 6.80 10.27
CA PHE A 30 -10.76 6.28 9.25
C PHE A 30 -11.23 4.88 8.82
N SER A 31 -11.48 4.70 7.53
CA SER A 31 -12.05 3.44 7.03
C SER A 31 -10.98 2.37 6.82
N THR A 32 -11.38 1.10 6.86
CA THR A 32 -10.48 -0.01 6.58
C THR A 32 -9.93 0.03 5.14
N PRO A 33 -10.73 0.31 4.11
CA PRO A 33 -10.18 0.51 2.76
C PRO A 33 -9.14 1.63 2.69
N SER A 34 -9.35 2.73 3.42
CA SER A 34 -8.39 3.84 3.45
C SER A 34 -7.10 3.44 4.16
N MET A 35 -7.19 2.68 5.25
CA MET A 35 -6.01 2.13 5.93
C MET A 35 -5.23 1.19 5.01
N THR A 36 -5.92 0.38 4.23
CA THR A 36 -5.31 -0.51 3.24
C THR A 36 -4.52 0.29 2.20
N LEU A 37 -5.12 1.34 1.65
CA LEU A 37 -4.45 2.24 0.72
C LEU A 37 -3.24 2.91 1.37
N PHE A 38 -3.37 3.35 2.60
CA PHE A 38 -2.31 4.00 3.36
C PHE A 38 -1.08 3.10 3.50
N VAL A 39 -1.28 1.86 3.90
CA VAL A 39 -0.20 0.87 4.01
C VAL A 39 0.42 0.61 2.64
N GLU A 40 -0.39 0.46 1.59
CA GLU A 40 0.10 0.24 0.24
C GLU A 40 0.97 1.40 -0.23
N MET A 41 0.54 2.64 -0.01
CA MET A 41 1.29 3.83 -0.39
C MET A 41 2.61 3.95 0.37
N ALA A 42 2.63 3.60 1.65
CA ALA A 42 3.84 3.62 2.46
C ALA A 42 4.86 2.58 1.95
N ALA A 43 4.42 1.37 1.64
CA ALA A 43 5.27 0.33 1.09
C ALA A 43 5.81 0.71 -0.29
N GLN A 44 4.97 1.30 -1.14
CA GLN A 44 5.36 1.79 -2.46
C GLN A 44 6.45 2.87 -2.34
N LYS A 45 6.29 3.79 -1.42
CA LYS A 45 7.26 4.85 -1.15
C LYS A 45 8.62 4.28 -0.76
N LEU A 46 8.64 3.24 0.07
CA LEU A 46 9.89 2.59 0.48
C LEU A 46 10.62 2.00 -0.71
N ALA A 47 9.93 1.30 -1.58
CA ALA A 47 10.54 0.57 -2.69
C ALA A 47 10.87 1.46 -3.89
N ALA A 48 10.10 2.53 -4.13
CA ALA A 48 10.18 3.33 -5.36
C ALA A 48 11.59 3.83 -5.72
N PRO A 49 12.40 4.37 -4.77
CA PRO A 49 13.74 4.87 -5.12
C PRO A 49 14.71 3.79 -5.56
N HIS A 50 14.39 2.52 -5.33
CA HIS A 50 15.26 1.38 -5.60
C HIS A 50 14.92 0.66 -6.91
N LEU A 51 13.88 1.07 -7.60
CA LEU A 51 13.50 0.49 -8.88
C LEU A 51 14.39 1.05 -10.00
N LYS A 52 14.70 0.21 -10.98
CA LYS A 52 15.47 0.62 -12.15
C LYS A 52 14.57 1.35 -13.15
N PRO A 53 15.15 2.18 -14.06
CA PRO A 53 14.38 2.74 -15.15
C PRO A 53 13.62 1.64 -15.92
N GLY A 54 12.36 1.89 -16.26
CA GLY A 54 11.51 0.92 -16.94
C GLY A 54 10.83 -0.09 -16.02
N GLN A 55 11.14 -0.07 -14.73
CA GLN A 55 10.45 -0.88 -13.74
C GLN A 55 9.34 -0.09 -13.04
N GLY A 56 8.30 -0.79 -12.66
CA GLY A 56 7.24 -0.29 -11.79
C GLY A 56 6.93 -1.32 -10.71
N GLN A 57 5.92 -1.05 -9.92
CA GLN A 57 5.48 -2.00 -8.90
C GLN A 57 3.96 -1.98 -8.77
N VAL A 58 3.42 -3.13 -8.42
CA VAL A 58 1.97 -3.30 -8.20
C VAL A 58 1.75 -4.04 -6.89
N GLY A 59 0.59 -3.80 -6.26
CA GLY A 59 0.16 -4.56 -5.10
C GLY A 59 -0.24 -5.98 -5.51
N LEU A 60 0.16 -6.96 -4.73
CA LEU A 60 -0.11 -8.37 -4.98
C LEU A 60 -1.10 -8.94 -3.98
N SER A 61 -0.92 -8.64 -2.70
CA SER A 61 -1.80 -9.11 -1.63
C SER A 61 -1.77 -8.15 -0.46
N MET A 62 -2.82 -8.18 0.35
CA MET A 62 -2.94 -7.37 1.55
C MET A 62 -3.73 -8.14 2.59
N ASN A 63 -3.13 -8.35 3.75
CA ASN A 63 -3.81 -8.85 4.92
C ASN A 63 -3.78 -7.72 5.96
N ILE A 64 -4.91 -7.06 6.16
CA ILE A 64 -5.03 -5.88 7.02
C ILE A 64 -5.89 -6.22 8.24
N ARG A 65 -5.46 -5.74 9.40
CA ARG A 65 -6.23 -5.81 10.65
C ARG A 65 -6.42 -4.41 11.19
N HIS A 66 -7.66 -3.99 11.27
CA HIS A 66 -8.04 -2.69 11.78
C HIS A 66 -8.37 -2.86 13.26
N LEU A 67 -7.47 -2.44 14.13
CA LEU A 67 -7.50 -2.79 15.56
C LEU A 67 -8.29 -1.79 16.41
N ALA A 68 -8.33 -0.51 15.99
CA ALA A 68 -9.02 0.53 16.73
C ALA A 68 -9.42 1.66 15.78
N PRO A 69 -10.51 2.39 16.09
CA PRO A 69 -10.97 3.50 15.25
C PRO A 69 -10.12 4.75 15.46
N THR A 70 -9.97 5.54 14.40
CA THR A 70 -9.37 6.87 14.46
C THR A 70 -10.37 7.90 13.94
N PRO A 71 -10.75 8.91 14.72
CA PRO A 71 -11.71 9.90 14.26
C PRO A 71 -11.13 10.85 13.22
N ILE A 72 -12.03 11.44 12.43
CA ILE A 72 -11.67 12.47 11.46
C ILE A 72 -10.89 13.61 12.14
N GLY A 73 -9.93 14.17 11.41
CA GLY A 73 -9.11 15.28 11.88
C GLY A 73 -7.85 14.87 12.64
N LYS A 74 -7.73 13.62 13.00
CA LYS A 74 -6.53 13.08 13.63
C LYS A 74 -5.52 12.66 12.57
N LYS A 75 -4.28 12.47 13.00
CA LYS A 75 -3.21 11.95 12.13
C LYS A 75 -3.02 10.47 12.35
N VAL A 76 -2.67 9.77 11.29
CA VAL A 76 -2.24 8.37 11.33
C VAL A 76 -0.84 8.27 10.75
N ARG A 77 -0.04 7.35 11.32
CA ARG A 77 1.33 7.08 10.89
C ARG A 77 1.47 5.61 10.57
N ALA A 78 1.91 5.30 9.36
CA ALA A 78 2.24 3.94 8.95
C ALA A 78 3.75 3.75 9.07
N GLU A 79 4.16 2.69 9.73
CA GLU A 79 5.54 2.23 9.78
C GLU A 79 5.60 0.95 8.97
N VAL A 80 6.42 0.92 7.92
CA VAL A 80 6.58 -0.26 7.06
C VAL A 80 8.01 -0.75 7.10
N GLU A 81 8.15 -2.07 7.00
CA GLU A 81 9.44 -2.73 6.92
C GLU A 81 9.41 -3.76 5.80
N LEU A 82 10.43 -3.77 4.97
CA LEU A 82 10.64 -4.82 3.97
C LEU A 82 11.18 -6.05 4.68
N ILE A 83 10.42 -7.14 4.69
CA ILE A 83 10.76 -8.35 5.42
C ILE A 83 11.19 -9.51 4.53
N GLY A 84 10.99 -9.40 3.21
CA GLY A 84 11.37 -10.46 2.29
C GLY A 84 11.49 -9.97 0.86
N ILE A 85 12.43 -10.56 0.15
CA ILE A 85 12.60 -10.36 -1.29
C ILE A 85 12.74 -11.75 -1.90
N ASP A 86 11.82 -12.10 -2.80
CA ASP A 86 11.89 -13.34 -3.57
C ASP A 86 11.81 -12.95 -5.05
N ARG A 87 12.96 -12.76 -5.69
CA ARG A 87 13.08 -12.27 -7.06
C ARG A 87 12.42 -10.90 -7.20
N ARG A 88 11.23 -10.84 -7.82
CA ARG A 88 10.46 -9.61 -8.01
C ARG A 88 9.34 -9.42 -7.01
N LYS A 89 9.14 -10.39 -6.11
CA LYS A 89 8.14 -10.28 -5.05
C LYS A 89 8.77 -9.68 -3.81
N LEU A 90 8.13 -8.61 -3.31
CA LEU A 90 8.54 -7.90 -2.10
C LEU A 90 7.48 -8.13 -1.03
N ALA A 91 7.92 -8.54 0.15
CA ALA A 91 7.05 -8.74 1.30
C ALA A 91 7.31 -7.68 2.35
N PHE A 92 6.24 -7.07 2.85
CA PHE A 92 6.29 -6.02 3.86
C PHE A 92 5.44 -6.39 5.06
N LYS A 93 5.83 -5.88 6.21
CA LYS A 93 4.94 -5.78 7.37
C LYS A 93 4.75 -4.31 7.71
N ALA A 94 3.61 -3.97 8.28
CA ALA A 94 3.29 -2.61 8.64
C ALA A 94 2.55 -2.54 9.96
N LYS A 95 2.72 -1.42 10.65
CA LYS A 95 1.93 -1.02 11.81
C LYS A 95 1.41 0.38 11.57
N VAL A 96 0.18 0.62 11.99
CA VAL A 96 -0.46 1.93 11.87
C VAL A 96 -0.82 2.42 13.26
N PHE A 97 -0.47 3.67 13.53
CA PHE A 97 -0.69 4.32 14.83
C PHE A 97 -1.45 5.63 14.63
N ASP A 98 -2.29 5.97 15.59
CA ASP A 98 -2.73 7.35 15.76
C ASP A 98 -1.98 7.96 16.96
N ASP A 99 -2.42 9.12 17.46
CA ASP A 99 -1.73 9.79 18.56
C ASP A 99 -1.88 9.07 19.90
N ILE A 100 -2.78 8.09 19.97
CA ILE A 100 -3.16 7.46 21.24
C ILE A 100 -2.66 6.00 21.29
N GLU A 101 -2.77 5.26 20.18
CA GLU A 101 -2.59 3.81 20.20
C GLU A 101 -2.25 3.26 18.82
N GLN A 102 -1.91 1.99 18.77
CA GLN A 102 -1.80 1.26 17.52
C GLN A 102 -3.21 0.95 17.01
N VAL A 103 -3.51 1.35 15.79
CA VAL A 103 -4.84 1.22 15.21
C VAL A 103 -4.92 0.20 14.09
N GLY A 104 -3.78 -0.29 13.62
CA GLY A 104 -3.75 -1.31 12.58
C GLY A 104 -2.44 -2.03 12.48
N GLU A 105 -2.48 -3.15 11.76
CA GLU A 105 -1.29 -3.90 11.35
C GLU A 105 -1.57 -4.59 10.03
N ALA A 106 -0.54 -4.90 9.27
CA ALA A 106 -0.71 -5.51 7.96
C ALA A 106 0.49 -6.35 7.55
N GLU A 107 0.20 -7.33 6.70
CA GLU A 107 1.16 -8.01 5.86
C GLU A 107 0.80 -7.70 4.42
N HIS A 108 1.78 -7.31 3.62
CA HIS A 108 1.54 -6.79 2.29
C HIS A 108 2.60 -7.29 1.33
N GLU A 109 2.18 -7.77 0.17
CA GLU A 109 3.09 -8.17 -0.88
C GLU A 109 2.93 -7.27 -2.09
N ARG A 110 4.06 -6.96 -2.73
CA ARG A 110 4.13 -6.19 -3.96
C ARG A 110 4.97 -6.94 -4.98
N PHE A 111 4.77 -6.62 -6.24
CA PHE A 111 5.52 -7.24 -7.33
C PHE A 111 6.16 -6.17 -8.20
N VAL A 112 7.45 -6.33 -8.48
CA VAL A 112 8.18 -5.44 -9.39
C VAL A 112 7.90 -5.89 -10.82
N ILE A 113 7.41 -4.98 -11.64
CA ILE A 113 7.02 -5.26 -13.02
C ILE A 113 7.95 -4.57 -14.01
N ASP A 114 8.03 -5.14 -15.20
CA ASP A 114 8.56 -4.48 -16.37
C ASP A 114 7.42 -3.67 -16.99
N LEU A 115 7.54 -2.35 -17.03
CA LEU A 115 6.46 -1.48 -17.48
C LEU A 115 6.06 -1.75 -18.92
N ASP A 116 7.02 -2.01 -19.81
CA ASP A 116 6.71 -2.29 -21.22
C ASP A 116 5.87 -3.55 -21.37
N LYS A 117 6.25 -4.62 -20.66
CA LYS A 117 5.48 -5.88 -20.68
C LYS A 117 4.11 -5.71 -20.05
N TYR A 118 4.04 -4.99 -18.93
CA TYR A 118 2.78 -4.72 -18.25
C TYR A 118 1.83 -3.93 -19.15
N MET A 119 2.32 -2.87 -19.77
CA MET A 119 1.51 -2.04 -20.67
C MET A 119 1.07 -2.81 -21.91
N ALA A 120 1.93 -3.66 -22.47
CA ALA A 120 1.59 -4.50 -23.61
C ALA A 120 0.46 -5.48 -23.27
N ARG A 121 0.53 -6.11 -22.10
CA ARG A 121 -0.50 -7.02 -21.63
C ARG A 121 -1.84 -6.28 -21.38
N LEU A 122 -1.77 -5.11 -20.77
CA LEU A 122 -2.95 -4.29 -20.52
C LEU A 122 -3.60 -3.85 -21.81
N LYS A 123 -2.81 -3.40 -22.77
CA LYS A 123 -3.27 -3.00 -24.11
C LYS A 123 -3.94 -4.16 -24.83
N ALA A 124 -3.33 -5.35 -24.80
CA ALA A 124 -3.90 -6.55 -25.42
C ALA A 124 -5.26 -6.91 -24.80
N LYS A 125 -5.37 -6.76 -23.48
CA LYS A 125 -6.61 -7.01 -22.77
C LYS A 125 -7.71 -6.01 -23.16
N ILE A 126 -7.37 -4.74 -23.28
CA ILE A 126 -8.30 -3.70 -23.72
C ILE A 126 -8.76 -3.95 -25.15
N GLU A 127 -7.85 -4.27 -26.07
CA GLU A 127 -8.16 -4.55 -27.47
C GLU A 127 -8.98 -5.84 -27.62
N GLY A 128 -8.66 -6.88 -26.85
CA GLY A 128 -9.42 -8.12 -26.83
C GLY A 128 -10.85 -7.91 -26.31
N GLU A 129 -11.02 -7.09 -25.29
CA GLU A 129 -12.33 -6.70 -24.78
C GLU A 129 -13.14 -5.93 -25.82
N LYS A 130 -12.51 -4.99 -26.53
CA LYS A 130 -13.15 -4.27 -27.63
C LYS A 130 -13.55 -5.20 -28.77
N ALA A 131 -12.71 -6.16 -29.13
CA ALA A 131 -13.00 -7.13 -30.17
C ALA A 131 -14.15 -8.08 -29.78
N ALA A 132 -14.28 -8.40 -28.50
CA ALA A 132 -15.34 -9.25 -27.98
C ALA A 132 -16.66 -8.49 -27.79
N GLY A 133 -16.56 -7.20 -27.64
CA GLY A 133 -17.72 -6.33 -27.45
C GLY A 133 -18.23 -5.79 -28.74
#